data_52b4041cc768f5cf74924d452f8fade3
#
_entry.id   52b4041cc768f5cf74924d452f8fade3
#
_cell.length_a   1.000
_cell.length_b   1.000
_cell.length_c   1.000
_cell.angle_alpha   90.00
_cell.angle_beta   90.00
_cell.angle_gamma   90.00
#
_symmetry.space_group_name_H-M   'P 1'
#
loop_
_entity.id
_entity.type
_entity.pdbx_description
1 polymer ?
#
loop_
_entity_poly.entity_id
_entity_poly.type
_entity_poly.pdbx_seq_one_letter_code
_entity_poly.pdbx_strand_id
1 'polypeptide(L)'
;MASSYTGLGTELMTTGENAGTWGTTTNTNLQIIEQISGGYVEQAVTTTTTLSVSDGSTGATLSHRVIKFTGTLSANATVTIPLDVQQMYVLLNGTAGAYTLTFKYVSGSGSTVAWAATDKGTKLVYATADHATNPNMVDSGIGSTAGHDLDGNELILDADADTSITADTDDQIDIKIAGADDFQFTANTFTAQAGSTIAAQALTATTVTASGIVKTDDTTEATSTTDGSLQTDGGLSVAKDAVFGDDVKLLSDSAVLSFGADSDTTLT
;
A
#
# COMPACT_ATOMS: atom_id res chain seq x y z
N MET A 1 -53.86 -0.55 -10.24
CA MET A 1 -52.63 -0.73 -11.00
C MET A 1 -51.70 -1.54 -10.11
N ALA A 2 -50.88 -2.39 -10.68
CA ALA A 2 -49.90 -3.12 -9.86
C ALA A 2 -48.78 -2.18 -9.40
N SER A 3 -48.32 -2.33 -8.18
CA SER A 3 -47.17 -1.60 -7.63
C SER A 3 -45.94 -1.77 -8.52
N SER A 4 -45.09 -0.75 -8.59
CA SER A 4 -43.76 -0.82 -9.17
C SER A 4 -42.73 -0.77 -8.07
N TYR A 5 -41.50 -1.20 -8.37
CA TYR A 5 -40.43 -1.30 -7.39
C TYR A 5 -39.14 -0.65 -7.91
N THR A 6 -38.32 -0.18 -6.99
CA THR A 6 -36.96 0.27 -7.30
C THR A 6 -36.04 -0.92 -7.52
N GLY A 7 -34.87 -0.71 -8.11
CA GLY A 7 -33.84 -1.76 -8.28
C GLY A 7 -33.36 -2.40 -6.98
N LEU A 8 -33.70 -1.86 -5.81
CA LEU A 8 -33.42 -2.45 -4.48
C LEU A 8 -34.69 -2.90 -3.75
N GLY A 9 -35.80 -3.02 -4.46
CA GLY A 9 -37.05 -3.66 -3.99
C GLY A 9 -37.97 -2.77 -3.13
N THR A 10 -37.72 -1.44 -3.06
CA THR A 10 -38.66 -0.53 -2.37
C THR A 10 -39.89 -0.33 -3.21
N GLU A 11 -41.06 -0.51 -2.64
CA GLU A 11 -42.35 -0.34 -3.33
C GLU A 11 -42.67 1.14 -3.63
N LEU A 12 -42.97 1.45 -4.87
CA LEU A 12 -43.45 2.74 -5.32
C LEU A 12 -44.99 2.70 -5.36
N MET A 13 -45.61 3.16 -4.26
CA MET A 13 -47.05 3.13 -4.11
C MET A 13 -47.74 4.13 -5.05
N THR A 14 -48.75 3.67 -5.77
CA THR A 14 -49.62 4.55 -6.59
C THR A 14 -50.70 5.17 -5.70
N THR A 15 -51.14 6.41 -6.02
CA THR A 15 -52.21 7.10 -5.30
C THR A 15 -53.48 6.25 -5.27
N GLY A 16 -54.01 5.98 -4.08
CA GLY A 16 -55.18 5.13 -3.85
C GLY A 16 -54.91 3.63 -3.75
N GLU A 17 -53.68 3.21 -3.97
CA GLU A 17 -53.24 1.83 -3.71
C GLU A 17 -52.99 1.57 -2.23
N ASN A 18 -52.98 0.30 -1.84
CA ASN A 18 -52.70 -0.13 -0.47
C ASN A 18 -53.66 0.44 0.61
N ALA A 19 -54.91 0.65 0.26
CA ALA A 19 -55.94 1.11 1.21
C ALA A 19 -56.05 0.10 2.36
N GLY A 20 -55.74 0.55 3.59
CA GLY A 20 -55.72 -0.28 4.81
C GLY A 20 -54.37 -1.00 5.07
N THR A 21 -53.43 -1.03 4.13
CA THR A 21 -52.13 -1.68 4.26
C THR A 21 -50.95 -0.75 4.02
N TRP A 22 -51.18 0.50 3.65
CA TRP A 22 -50.14 1.46 3.34
C TRP A 22 -49.10 1.65 4.47
N GLY A 23 -49.57 1.58 5.73
CA GLY A 23 -48.66 1.64 6.90
C GLY A 23 -47.69 0.47 6.96
N THR A 24 -48.12 -0.74 6.63
CA THR A 24 -47.26 -1.93 6.55
C THR A 24 -46.25 -1.78 5.42
N THR A 25 -46.71 -1.37 4.21
CA THR A 25 -45.83 -1.12 3.06
C THR A 25 -44.78 -0.06 3.37
N THR A 26 -45.20 1.06 4.00
CA THR A 26 -44.29 2.13 4.40
C THR A 26 -43.23 1.62 5.39
N ASN A 27 -43.65 0.85 6.41
CA ASN A 27 -42.72 0.29 7.40
C ASN A 27 -41.72 -0.70 6.74
N THR A 28 -42.19 -1.54 5.83
CA THR A 28 -41.31 -2.44 5.06
C THR A 28 -40.31 -1.64 4.23
N ASN A 29 -40.75 -0.60 3.54
CA ASN A 29 -39.85 0.28 2.79
C ASN A 29 -38.79 0.96 3.69
N LEU A 30 -39.17 1.43 4.86
CA LEU A 30 -38.22 2.01 5.83
C LEU A 30 -37.21 0.98 6.30
N GLN A 31 -37.61 -0.27 6.52
CA GLN A 31 -36.69 -1.36 6.88
C GLN A 31 -35.73 -1.71 5.74
N ILE A 32 -36.21 -1.72 4.49
CA ILE A 32 -35.32 -1.88 3.31
C ILE A 32 -34.33 -0.74 3.23
N ILE A 33 -34.74 0.51 3.43
CA ILE A 33 -33.85 1.69 3.47
C ILE A 33 -32.82 1.58 4.58
N GLU A 34 -33.20 1.09 5.76
CA GLU A 34 -32.28 0.83 6.87
C GLU A 34 -31.21 -0.21 6.48
N GLN A 35 -31.61 -1.30 5.82
CA GLN A 35 -30.68 -2.32 5.29
C GLN A 35 -29.74 -1.73 4.24
N ILE A 36 -30.25 -0.94 3.31
CA ILE A 36 -29.48 -0.23 2.29
C ILE A 36 -28.48 0.75 2.93
N SER A 37 -28.86 1.39 4.02
CA SER A 37 -28.07 2.42 4.71
C SER A 37 -26.90 1.84 5.51
N GLY A 38 -27.10 0.73 6.23
CA GLY A 38 -26.09 0.19 7.15
C GLY A 38 -26.22 -1.31 7.45
N GLY A 39 -27.10 -2.04 6.75
CA GLY A 39 -27.32 -3.46 6.99
C GLY A 39 -26.10 -4.33 6.65
N TYR A 40 -25.90 -5.37 7.44
CA TYR A 40 -24.90 -6.42 7.27
C TYR A 40 -25.57 -7.78 7.02
N VAL A 41 -25.01 -8.56 6.09
CA VAL A 41 -25.46 -9.94 5.82
C VAL A 41 -24.28 -10.83 5.44
N GLU A 42 -24.37 -12.11 5.79
CA GLU A 42 -23.46 -13.15 5.29
C GLU A 42 -24.12 -13.92 4.14
N GLN A 43 -23.39 -14.11 3.06
CA GLN A 43 -23.79 -14.86 1.88
C GLN A 43 -22.84 -16.04 1.67
N ALA A 44 -23.34 -17.25 1.81
CA ALA A 44 -22.54 -18.42 1.49
C ALA A 44 -22.36 -18.54 -0.04
N VAL A 45 -21.10 -18.73 -0.45
CA VAL A 45 -20.69 -18.92 -1.84
C VAL A 45 -19.77 -20.14 -1.89
N THR A 46 -20.19 -21.17 -2.59
CA THR A 46 -19.37 -22.38 -2.82
C THR A 46 -19.09 -22.61 -4.30
N THR A 47 -19.97 -22.08 -5.15
CA THR A 47 -19.89 -22.08 -6.61
C THR A 47 -20.42 -20.74 -7.13
N THR A 48 -20.69 -20.63 -8.43
CA THR A 48 -21.35 -19.44 -8.99
C THR A 48 -22.72 -19.24 -8.35
N THR A 49 -22.98 -18.05 -7.85
CA THR A 49 -24.18 -17.66 -7.13
C THR A 49 -24.80 -16.42 -7.76
N THR A 50 -26.10 -16.47 -8.08
CA THR A 50 -26.86 -15.30 -8.53
C THR A 50 -27.65 -14.74 -7.37
N LEU A 51 -27.39 -13.49 -7.01
CA LEU A 51 -28.16 -12.76 -6.01
C LEU A 51 -29.35 -12.07 -6.67
N SER A 52 -30.43 -11.95 -5.93
CA SER A 52 -31.64 -11.25 -6.35
C SER A 52 -32.10 -10.24 -5.32
N VAL A 53 -32.91 -9.31 -5.73
CA VAL A 53 -33.68 -8.43 -4.86
C VAL A 53 -35.06 -9.05 -4.64
N SER A 54 -35.64 -8.83 -3.48
CA SER A 54 -37.02 -9.23 -3.18
C SER A 54 -37.90 -8.00 -3.12
N ASP A 55 -38.74 -7.84 -4.11
CA ASP A 55 -39.66 -6.70 -4.23
C ASP A 55 -40.63 -6.62 -3.05
N GLY A 56 -40.68 -5.46 -2.39
CA GLY A 56 -41.58 -5.23 -1.26
C GLY A 56 -41.29 -6.08 -0.04
N SER A 57 -40.09 -6.66 0.10
CA SER A 57 -39.73 -7.54 1.21
C SER A 57 -38.32 -7.22 1.74
N THR A 58 -38.14 -7.38 3.04
CA THR A 58 -36.84 -7.27 3.70
C THR A 58 -36.03 -8.57 3.57
N GLY A 59 -34.72 -8.49 3.85
CA GLY A 59 -33.85 -9.67 3.97
C GLY A 59 -33.16 -10.12 2.67
N ALA A 60 -33.40 -9.47 1.54
CA ALA A 60 -32.63 -9.73 0.32
C ALA A 60 -31.17 -9.35 0.54
N THR A 61 -30.23 -10.23 0.13
CA THR A 61 -28.80 -9.99 0.29
C THR A 61 -28.38 -8.64 -0.31
N LEU A 62 -28.86 -8.32 -1.51
CA LEU A 62 -28.51 -7.08 -2.23
C LEU A 62 -29.08 -5.81 -1.60
N SER A 63 -30.05 -5.90 -0.69
CA SER A 63 -30.55 -4.75 0.07
C SER A 63 -29.65 -4.36 1.23
N HIS A 64 -28.59 -5.10 1.52
CA HIS A 64 -27.64 -4.77 2.59
C HIS A 64 -26.43 -4.01 2.07
N ARG A 65 -25.98 -3.02 2.84
CA ARG A 65 -24.77 -2.23 2.51
C ARG A 65 -23.50 -3.08 2.60
N VAL A 66 -23.42 -3.96 3.59
CA VAL A 66 -22.24 -4.77 3.88
C VAL A 66 -22.59 -6.23 3.64
N ILE A 67 -21.88 -6.85 2.70
CA ILE A 67 -22.07 -8.27 2.36
C ILE A 67 -20.75 -9.00 2.59
N LYS A 68 -20.77 -10.02 3.46
CA LYS A 68 -19.64 -10.92 3.66
C LYS A 68 -19.90 -12.23 2.93
N PHE A 69 -19.05 -12.54 1.96
CA PHE A 69 -19.07 -13.86 1.30
C PHE A 69 -18.35 -14.86 2.17
N THR A 70 -19.02 -16.00 2.42
CA THR A 70 -18.52 -17.08 3.29
C THR A 70 -18.58 -18.43 2.54
N GLY A 71 -18.01 -19.48 3.12
CA GLY A 71 -17.97 -20.83 2.55
C GLY A 71 -16.60 -21.23 2.06
N THR A 72 -16.49 -22.47 1.57
CA THR A 72 -15.24 -23.02 1.03
C THR A 72 -15.36 -23.20 -0.47
N LEU A 73 -14.52 -22.49 -1.22
CA LEU A 73 -14.45 -22.60 -2.68
C LEU A 73 -13.63 -23.83 -3.07
N SER A 74 -14.13 -24.60 -4.03
CA SER A 74 -13.43 -25.72 -4.67
C SER A 74 -13.01 -25.43 -6.12
N ALA A 75 -13.45 -24.29 -6.67
CA ALA A 75 -13.10 -23.74 -7.97
C ALA A 75 -13.32 -22.22 -7.96
N ASN A 76 -12.88 -21.52 -9.01
CA ASN A 76 -13.19 -20.10 -9.21
C ASN A 76 -14.72 -19.89 -9.20
N ALA A 77 -15.17 -18.90 -8.44
CA ALA A 77 -16.59 -18.62 -8.25
C ALA A 77 -16.96 -17.21 -8.72
N THR A 78 -18.21 -17.05 -9.11
CA THR A 78 -18.75 -15.75 -9.54
C THR A 78 -20.04 -15.47 -8.79
N VAL A 79 -20.14 -14.27 -8.21
CA VAL A 79 -21.40 -13.75 -7.65
C VAL A 79 -21.96 -12.72 -8.63
N THR A 80 -23.20 -12.92 -9.05
CA THR A 80 -23.85 -12.03 -10.01
C THR A 80 -25.05 -11.32 -9.41
N ILE A 81 -25.32 -10.09 -9.90
CA ILE A 81 -26.45 -9.25 -9.50
C ILE A 81 -27.26 -8.80 -10.71
N PRO A 82 -28.56 -8.43 -10.56
CA PRO A 82 -29.37 -7.86 -11.63
C PRO A 82 -28.80 -6.57 -12.22
N LEU A 83 -29.13 -6.27 -13.49
CA LEU A 83 -28.57 -5.15 -14.24
C LEU A 83 -29.02 -3.77 -13.74
N ASP A 84 -30.16 -3.68 -13.06
CA ASP A 84 -30.78 -2.48 -12.55
C ASP A 84 -30.39 -2.13 -11.10
N VAL A 85 -29.57 -2.98 -10.48
CA VAL A 85 -29.09 -2.73 -9.11
C VAL A 85 -28.02 -1.66 -9.13
N GLN A 86 -28.30 -0.54 -8.48
CA GLN A 86 -27.39 0.58 -8.27
C GLN A 86 -27.16 0.77 -6.77
N GLN A 87 -25.96 0.48 -6.29
CA GLN A 87 -25.63 0.54 -4.87
C GLN A 87 -24.11 0.61 -4.66
N MET A 88 -23.71 1.30 -3.59
CA MET A 88 -22.37 1.19 -3.03
C MET A 88 -22.35 0.07 -1.99
N TYR A 89 -21.48 -0.89 -2.17
CA TYR A 89 -21.31 -2.05 -1.29
C TYR A 89 -19.94 -2.04 -0.61
N VAL A 90 -19.93 -2.47 0.64
CA VAL A 90 -18.72 -2.95 1.32
C VAL A 90 -18.75 -4.46 1.24
N LEU A 91 -17.92 -5.04 0.40
CA LEU A 91 -17.88 -6.48 0.13
C LEU A 91 -16.67 -7.11 0.81
N LEU A 92 -16.90 -8.14 1.63
CA LEU A 92 -15.86 -8.88 2.34
C LEU A 92 -15.73 -10.28 1.75
N ASN A 93 -14.57 -10.64 1.23
CA ASN A 93 -14.29 -12.01 0.84
C ASN A 93 -13.76 -12.82 2.04
N GLY A 94 -14.67 -13.47 2.75
CA GLY A 94 -14.37 -14.40 3.84
C GLY A 94 -14.41 -15.88 3.42
N THR A 95 -14.38 -16.19 2.11
CA THR A 95 -14.37 -17.57 1.63
C THR A 95 -13.03 -18.25 1.92
N ALA A 96 -13.06 -19.56 2.20
CA ALA A 96 -11.87 -20.40 2.26
C ALA A 96 -11.53 -20.96 0.87
N GLY A 97 -10.29 -21.49 0.72
CA GLY A 97 -9.78 -22.04 -0.54
C GLY A 97 -9.08 -20.99 -1.40
N ALA A 98 -8.05 -21.43 -2.14
CA ALA A 98 -7.22 -20.56 -2.99
C ALA A 98 -7.82 -20.46 -4.41
N TYR A 99 -8.97 -19.82 -4.50
CA TYR A 99 -9.69 -19.60 -5.76
C TYR A 99 -10.14 -18.15 -5.87
N THR A 100 -10.28 -17.67 -7.11
CA THR A 100 -10.78 -16.33 -7.39
C THR A 100 -12.28 -16.24 -7.08
N LEU A 101 -12.69 -15.10 -6.56
CA LEU A 101 -14.10 -14.72 -6.41
C LEU A 101 -14.34 -13.45 -7.22
N THR A 102 -15.27 -13.51 -8.18
CA THR A 102 -15.63 -12.38 -9.04
C THR A 102 -17.03 -11.91 -8.71
N PHE A 103 -17.21 -10.60 -8.54
CA PHE A 103 -18.50 -9.92 -8.38
C PHE A 103 -18.81 -9.11 -9.64
N LYS A 104 -19.95 -9.35 -10.24
CA LYS A 104 -20.33 -8.75 -11.53
C LYS A 104 -21.84 -8.70 -11.73
N TYR A 105 -22.28 -7.98 -12.73
CA TYR A 105 -23.64 -8.07 -13.22
C TYR A 105 -23.90 -9.42 -13.90
N VAL A 106 -25.16 -9.89 -13.88
CA VAL A 106 -25.57 -11.20 -14.39
C VAL A 106 -25.28 -11.43 -15.87
N SER A 107 -25.24 -10.35 -16.65
CA SER A 107 -24.89 -10.35 -18.08
C SER A 107 -24.14 -9.09 -18.47
N GLY A 108 -23.74 -9.03 -19.74
CA GLY A 108 -23.02 -7.87 -20.29
C GLY A 108 -21.50 -8.00 -20.20
N SER A 109 -20.82 -7.02 -20.81
CA SER A 109 -19.37 -6.90 -20.91
C SER A 109 -18.80 -5.73 -20.09
N GLY A 110 -19.57 -5.17 -19.17
CA GLY A 110 -19.10 -4.13 -18.24
C GLY A 110 -18.01 -4.64 -17.32
N SER A 111 -17.32 -3.71 -16.65
CA SER A 111 -16.25 -4.03 -15.70
C SER A 111 -16.75 -4.91 -14.56
N THR A 112 -15.83 -5.67 -13.97
CA THR A 112 -16.10 -6.60 -12.87
C THR A 112 -15.12 -6.34 -11.74
N VAL A 113 -15.48 -6.73 -10.52
CA VAL A 113 -14.59 -6.68 -9.37
C VAL A 113 -14.22 -8.10 -8.97
N ALA A 114 -12.94 -8.38 -8.82
CA ALA A 114 -12.46 -9.71 -8.47
C ALA A 114 -11.46 -9.67 -7.31
N TRP A 115 -11.48 -10.72 -6.51
CA TRP A 115 -10.44 -11.07 -5.56
C TRP A 115 -9.58 -12.17 -6.19
N ALA A 116 -8.26 -11.98 -6.21
CA ALA A 116 -7.33 -13.03 -6.60
C ALA A 116 -7.44 -14.22 -5.63
N ALA A 117 -6.89 -15.38 -6.02
CA ALA A 117 -7.01 -16.60 -5.25
C ALA A 117 -6.52 -16.48 -3.79
N THR A 118 -5.54 -15.63 -3.55
CA THR A 118 -4.95 -15.36 -2.23
C THR A 118 -5.46 -14.08 -1.56
N ASP A 119 -6.22 -13.25 -2.29
CA ASP A 119 -6.80 -12.02 -1.75
C ASP A 119 -8.13 -12.34 -1.03
N LYS A 120 -8.19 -12.09 0.28
CA LYS A 120 -9.34 -12.34 1.15
C LYS A 120 -9.79 -11.08 1.88
N GLY A 121 -9.69 -9.95 1.22
CA GLY A 121 -9.94 -8.67 1.84
C GLY A 121 -11.33 -8.09 1.62
N THR A 122 -11.46 -6.88 2.14
CA THR A 122 -12.64 -6.02 1.96
C THR A 122 -12.42 -5.12 0.75
N LYS A 123 -13.46 -4.93 -0.04
CA LYS A 123 -13.48 -3.96 -1.14
C LYS A 123 -14.68 -3.04 -1.01
N LEU A 124 -14.49 -1.75 -1.28
CA LEU A 124 -15.57 -0.79 -1.45
C LEU A 124 -15.90 -0.75 -2.95
N VAL A 125 -17.09 -1.22 -3.29
CA VAL A 125 -17.52 -1.43 -4.68
C VAL A 125 -18.76 -0.61 -4.98
N TYR A 126 -18.81 0.03 -6.14
CA TYR A 126 -19.99 0.71 -6.66
C TYR A 126 -20.55 -0.04 -7.86
N ALA A 127 -21.77 -0.54 -7.73
CA ALA A 127 -22.58 -1.10 -8.81
C ALA A 127 -23.31 0.06 -9.50
N THR A 128 -22.97 0.37 -10.74
CA THR A 128 -23.36 1.63 -11.38
C THR A 128 -24.77 1.63 -11.99
N ALA A 129 -25.24 0.48 -12.48
CA ALA A 129 -26.42 0.37 -13.33
C ALA A 129 -26.50 1.46 -14.43
N ASP A 130 -25.33 1.92 -14.90
CA ASP A 130 -25.17 3.04 -15.84
C ASP A 130 -25.53 2.68 -17.28
N HIS A 131 -25.75 1.40 -17.56
CA HIS A 131 -26.09 0.91 -18.89
C HIS A 131 -27.04 -0.29 -18.83
N ALA A 132 -28.09 -0.27 -19.61
CA ALA A 132 -29.15 -1.29 -19.58
C ALA A 132 -28.69 -2.74 -19.88
N THR A 133 -27.57 -2.91 -20.59
CA THR A 133 -27.03 -4.22 -20.99
C THR A 133 -25.61 -4.50 -20.53
N ASN A 134 -24.80 -3.45 -20.32
CA ASN A 134 -23.37 -3.56 -19.95
C ASN A 134 -23.01 -2.62 -18.79
N PRO A 135 -23.72 -2.64 -17.66
CA PRO A 135 -23.39 -1.78 -16.54
C PRO A 135 -22.05 -2.18 -15.92
N ASN A 136 -21.41 -1.23 -15.27
CA ASN A 136 -20.06 -1.39 -14.72
C ASN A 136 -20.06 -1.63 -13.21
N MET A 137 -19.10 -2.44 -12.73
CA MET A 137 -18.69 -2.48 -11.34
C MET A 137 -17.42 -1.67 -11.19
N VAL A 138 -17.40 -0.76 -10.21
CA VAL A 138 -16.25 0.09 -9.91
C VAL A 138 -15.68 -0.35 -8.57
N ASP A 139 -14.42 -0.81 -8.56
CA ASP A 139 -13.64 -0.97 -7.34
C ASP A 139 -13.02 0.38 -6.99
N SER A 140 -13.25 0.86 -5.78
CA SER A 140 -12.68 2.14 -5.33
C SER A 140 -11.18 2.08 -5.01
N GLY A 141 -10.59 0.87 -5.01
CA GLY A 141 -9.21 0.64 -4.57
C GLY A 141 -9.02 0.73 -3.05
N ILE A 142 -10.08 1.03 -2.28
CA ILE A 142 -10.01 1.14 -0.82
C ILE A 142 -10.32 -0.21 -0.19
N GLY A 143 -9.46 -0.69 0.71
CA GLY A 143 -9.73 -1.86 1.55
C GLY A 143 -9.13 -3.18 1.07
N SER A 144 -8.24 -3.18 0.09
CA SER A 144 -7.49 -4.39 -0.30
C SER A 144 -6.58 -4.86 0.85
N THR A 145 -6.60 -6.16 1.15
CA THR A 145 -5.65 -6.79 2.12
C THR A 145 -4.26 -7.01 1.51
N ALA A 146 -4.14 -6.91 0.20
CA ALA A 146 -2.85 -6.99 -0.51
C ALA A 146 -2.00 -5.72 -0.39
N GLY A 147 -2.44 -4.74 0.43
CA GLY A 147 -1.85 -3.41 0.53
C GLY A 147 -2.58 -2.40 -0.36
N HIS A 148 -2.27 -1.13 -0.18
CA HIS A 148 -2.66 -0.10 -1.14
C HIS A 148 -1.71 -0.19 -2.34
N ASP A 149 -2.22 -0.69 -3.46
CA ASP A 149 -1.55 -0.59 -4.74
C ASP A 149 -1.90 0.78 -5.32
N LEU A 150 -0.90 1.63 -5.43
CA LEU A 150 -1.05 2.97 -6.01
C LEU A 150 -0.98 2.94 -7.55
N ASP A 151 -0.78 1.74 -8.14
CA ASP A 151 -0.74 1.52 -9.59
C ASP A 151 0.18 2.51 -10.33
N GLY A 152 1.38 2.74 -9.76
CA GLY A 152 2.37 3.69 -10.26
C GLY A 152 2.09 5.17 -9.95
N ASN A 153 1.00 5.48 -9.23
CA ASN A 153 0.73 6.85 -8.81
C ASN A 153 1.57 7.24 -7.59
N GLU A 154 1.90 8.51 -7.50
CA GLU A 154 2.65 9.08 -6.37
C GLU A 154 1.82 9.13 -5.09
N LEU A 155 2.45 8.86 -3.95
CA LEU A 155 1.94 9.24 -2.64
C LEU A 155 2.37 10.68 -2.36
N ILE A 156 1.50 11.63 -2.63
CA ILE A 156 1.73 13.07 -2.40
C ILE A 156 1.64 13.36 -0.90
N LEU A 157 2.62 14.08 -0.36
CA LEU A 157 2.75 14.36 1.07
C LEU A 157 2.49 15.83 1.44
N ASP A 158 2.42 16.73 0.47
CA ASP A 158 2.18 18.15 0.69
C ASP A 158 1.13 18.74 -0.27
N ALA A 159 0.80 20.02 -0.08
CA ALA A 159 -0.33 20.66 -0.76
C ALA A 159 -0.04 21.10 -2.20
N ASP A 160 1.22 21.33 -2.56
CA ASP A 160 1.64 21.75 -3.90
C ASP A 160 2.17 20.59 -4.75
N ALA A 161 2.14 19.36 -4.17
CA ALA A 161 2.46 18.10 -4.82
C ALA A 161 3.92 18.00 -5.33
N ASP A 162 4.84 18.72 -4.69
CA ASP A 162 6.25 18.67 -5.03
C ASP A 162 7.07 17.78 -4.07
N THR A 163 6.43 17.25 -3.00
CA THR A 163 7.00 16.28 -2.06
C THR A 163 6.21 15.00 -2.09
N SER A 164 6.85 13.90 -2.49
CA SER A 164 6.16 12.62 -2.70
C SER A 164 7.06 11.40 -2.50
N ILE A 165 6.43 10.24 -2.43
CA ILE A 165 7.07 8.93 -2.60
C ILE A 165 6.49 8.30 -3.86
N THR A 166 7.33 7.88 -4.78
CA THR A 166 6.93 7.29 -6.05
C THR A 166 7.69 5.98 -6.33
N ALA A 167 7.11 5.14 -7.17
CA ALA A 167 7.72 3.94 -7.74
C ALA A 167 7.38 3.88 -9.24
N ASP A 168 7.64 4.96 -9.96
CA ASP A 168 7.37 5.11 -11.39
C ASP A 168 8.37 4.34 -12.27
N THR A 169 9.48 3.94 -11.70
CA THR A 169 10.46 3.04 -12.31
C THR A 169 10.38 1.67 -11.64
N ASP A 170 10.36 0.60 -12.41
CA ASP A 170 10.28 -0.78 -11.93
C ASP A 170 11.44 -1.09 -10.96
N ASP A 171 11.15 -1.74 -9.85
CA ASP A 171 12.09 -2.08 -8.76
C ASP A 171 12.81 -0.88 -8.10
N GLN A 172 12.23 0.33 -8.16
CA GLN A 172 12.78 1.56 -7.60
C GLN A 172 11.73 2.31 -6.76
N ILE A 173 12.17 2.87 -5.65
CA ILE A 173 11.40 3.84 -4.86
C ILE A 173 12.17 5.14 -4.81
N ASP A 174 11.55 6.23 -5.20
CA ASP A 174 12.11 7.58 -5.12
C ASP A 174 11.39 8.40 -4.04
N ILE A 175 12.17 9.17 -3.30
CA ILE A 175 11.67 10.21 -2.38
C ILE A 175 11.99 11.55 -3.03
N LYS A 176 10.94 12.24 -3.44
CA LYS A 176 10.99 13.57 -4.05
C LYS A 176 10.74 14.63 -2.97
N ILE A 177 11.55 15.67 -2.95
CA ILE A 177 11.38 16.83 -2.08
C ILE A 177 11.58 18.09 -2.92
N ALA A 178 10.63 19.01 -2.85
CA ALA A 178 10.65 20.26 -3.64
C ALA A 178 10.86 20.02 -5.14
N GLY A 179 10.18 19.02 -5.70
CA GLY A 179 10.15 18.70 -7.12
C GLY A 179 11.36 17.94 -7.67
N ALA A 180 12.32 17.53 -6.83
CA ALA A 180 13.48 16.73 -7.21
C ALA A 180 13.56 15.42 -6.44
N ASP A 181 14.08 14.37 -7.07
CA ASP A 181 14.36 13.10 -6.39
C ASP A 181 15.64 13.28 -5.55
N ASP A 182 15.50 13.30 -4.23
CA ASP A 182 16.61 13.45 -3.30
C ASP A 182 17.19 12.14 -2.83
N PHE A 183 16.33 11.12 -2.64
CA PHE A 183 16.74 9.81 -2.18
C PHE A 183 16.09 8.72 -3.01
N GLN A 184 16.86 7.68 -3.30
CA GLN A 184 16.44 6.56 -4.13
C GLN A 184 16.79 5.24 -3.45
N PHE A 185 15.86 4.30 -3.50
CA PHE A 185 16.05 2.92 -3.07
C PHE A 185 15.88 1.99 -4.28
N THR A 186 16.89 1.21 -4.57
CA THR A 186 16.83 0.08 -5.50
C THR A 186 17.21 -1.20 -4.75
N ALA A 187 17.18 -2.35 -5.40
CA ALA A 187 17.54 -3.60 -4.76
C ALA A 187 18.92 -3.51 -4.07
N ASN A 188 18.93 -3.61 -2.74
CA ASN A 188 20.13 -3.54 -1.88
C ASN A 188 20.91 -2.20 -1.89
N THR A 189 20.36 -1.13 -2.44
CA THR A 189 21.06 0.16 -2.53
C THR A 189 20.18 1.30 -2.04
N PHE A 190 20.74 2.16 -1.20
CA PHE A 190 20.21 3.48 -0.86
C PHE A 190 21.14 4.54 -1.44
N THR A 191 20.61 5.44 -2.25
CA THR A 191 21.37 6.52 -2.91
C THR A 191 20.82 7.87 -2.48
N ALA A 192 21.70 8.77 -2.01
CA ALA A 192 21.42 10.19 -1.97
C ALA A 192 21.82 10.78 -3.32
N GLN A 193 20.90 11.46 -3.98
CA GLN A 193 21.13 12.06 -5.29
C GLN A 193 22.06 13.28 -5.24
N ALA A 194 22.50 13.75 -6.38
CA ALA A 194 23.43 14.87 -6.46
C ALA A 194 22.85 16.13 -5.79
N GLY A 195 23.56 16.67 -4.81
CA GLY A 195 23.14 17.82 -4.00
C GLY A 195 22.48 17.45 -2.67
N SER A 196 22.03 16.21 -2.51
CA SER A 196 21.43 15.72 -1.25
C SER A 196 22.48 15.31 -0.24
N THR A 197 22.17 15.46 1.05
CA THR A 197 23.09 15.17 2.16
C THR A 197 22.43 14.18 3.13
N ILE A 198 23.20 13.20 3.61
CA ILE A 198 22.80 12.34 4.71
C ILE A 198 23.44 12.89 6.00
N ALA A 199 22.65 13.52 6.87
CA ALA A 199 23.07 13.96 8.19
C ALA A 199 22.69 12.87 9.22
N ALA A 200 23.68 12.13 9.71
CA ALA A 200 23.49 11.08 10.72
C ALA A 200 24.22 11.43 12.01
N GLN A 201 23.63 11.16 13.18
CA GLN A 201 24.31 11.31 14.47
C GLN A 201 25.40 10.24 14.65
N ALA A 202 25.15 9.04 14.21
CA ALA A 202 26.12 7.94 14.18
C ALA A 202 25.88 7.10 12.93
N LEU A 203 26.95 6.66 12.29
CA LEU A 203 26.93 5.70 11.19
C LEU A 203 27.67 4.44 11.62
N THR A 204 26.99 3.29 11.65
CA THR A 204 27.61 1.99 11.84
C THR A 204 27.64 1.26 10.50
N ALA A 205 28.80 0.93 10.00
CA ALA A 205 28.99 0.24 8.73
C ALA A 205 30.07 -0.84 8.86
N THR A 206 29.90 -1.97 8.18
CA THR A 206 30.93 -3.02 8.10
C THR A 206 32.13 -2.53 7.27
N THR A 207 31.89 -1.75 6.24
CA THR A 207 32.92 -1.17 5.37
C THR A 207 32.47 0.22 4.93
N VAL A 208 33.37 1.17 4.92
CA VAL A 208 33.16 2.50 4.33
C VAL A 208 34.14 2.66 3.18
N THR A 209 33.63 2.88 1.97
CA THR A 209 34.42 3.23 0.79
C THR A 209 34.08 4.64 0.37
N ALA A 210 35.05 5.55 0.41
CA ALA A 210 34.90 6.91 -0.04
C ALA A 210 35.66 7.13 -1.35
N SER A 211 34.97 7.63 -2.38
CA SER A 211 35.61 8.05 -3.65
C SER A 211 36.18 9.46 -3.59
N GLY A 212 35.87 10.21 -2.54
CA GLY A 212 36.33 11.57 -2.29
C GLY A 212 37.08 11.70 -0.96
N ILE A 213 37.14 12.92 -0.45
CA ILE A 213 37.83 13.25 0.81
C ILE A 213 36.99 12.76 1.99
N VAL A 214 37.60 12.05 2.92
CA VAL A 214 37.06 11.82 4.28
C VAL A 214 37.62 12.91 5.18
N LYS A 215 36.74 13.75 5.71
CA LYS A 215 37.11 14.86 6.60
C LYS A 215 36.45 14.68 7.96
N THR A 216 37.22 14.81 9.03
CA THR A 216 36.72 14.96 10.39
C THR A 216 36.90 16.42 10.81
N ASP A 217 35.84 17.06 11.30
CA ASP A 217 35.89 18.44 11.79
C ASP A 217 36.06 18.53 13.32
N ASP A 218 36.13 17.39 13.99
CA ASP A 218 36.46 17.31 15.39
C ASP A 218 37.92 17.67 15.62
N THR A 219 38.20 18.52 16.64
CA THR A 219 39.51 19.04 16.97
C THR A 219 40.09 18.41 18.26
N THR A 220 39.58 17.29 18.66
CA THR A 220 40.07 16.57 19.85
C THR A 220 41.48 16.05 19.63
N GLU A 221 42.41 16.49 20.48
CA GLU A 221 43.82 16.01 20.50
C GLU A 221 43.89 14.53 20.89
N ALA A 222 44.73 13.77 20.20
CA ALA A 222 45.02 12.39 20.56
C ALA A 222 46.13 12.32 21.62
N THR A 223 45.80 11.90 22.83
CA THR A 223 46.74 11.71 23.94
C THR A 223 46.93 10.23 24.26
N SER A 224 46.10 9.37 23.77
CA SER A 224 46.08 7.93 23.93
C SER A 224 45.57 7.21 22.68
N THR A 225 45.42 5.90 22.73
CA THR A 225 44.84 5.10 21.64
C THR A 225 43.30 5.11 21.61
N THR A 226 42.68 5.76 22.59
CA THR A 226 41.20 5.77 22.75
C THR A 226 40.58 7.17 22.70
N ASP A 227 41.33 8.17 22.26
CA ASP A 227 40.90 9.53 22.10
C ASP A 227 41.39 10.09 20.74
N GLY A 228 40.98 11.34 20.40
CA GLY A 228 41.28 11.93 19.12
C GLY A 228 40.10 11.84 18.11
N SER A 229 40.15 12.67 17.11
CA SER A 229 39.06 12.83 16.11
C SER A 229 38.99 11.69 15.09
N LEU A 230 40.02 10.91 14.90
CA LEU A 230 40.06 9.69 14.11
C LEU A 230 40.72 8.57 14.92
N GLN A 231 39.98 7.50 15.22
CA GLN A 231 40.43 6.35 15.99
C GLN A 231 40.34 5.10 15.12
N THR A 232 41.37 4.23 15.21
CA THR A 232 41.38 2.92 14.56
C THR A 232 41.86 1.87 15.55
N ASP A 233 41.05 0.82 15.79
CA ASP A 233 41.42 -0.29 16.64
C ASP A 233 42.46 -1.24 15.98
N GLY A 234 42.62 -1.12 14.68
CA GLY A 234 43.58 -1.85 13.86
C GLY A 234 44.65 -0.91 13.28
N GLY A 235 45.44 -1.43 12.34
CA GLY A 235 46.45 -0.66 11.65
C GLY A 235 45.89 0.36 10.66
N LEU A 236 46.59 1.45 10.43
CA LEU A 236 46.37 2.42 9.36
C LEU A 236 47.33 2.12 8.21
N SER A 237 46.85 1.90 7.00
CA SER A 237 47.62 1.76 5.78
C SER A 237 47.38 2.94 4.84
N VAL A 238 48.45 3.63 4.47
CA VAL A 238 48.42 4.77 3.52
C VAL A 238 49.28 4.41 2.31
N ALA A 239 48.69 4.34 1.14
CA ALA A 239 49.35 3.89 -0.08
C ALA A 239 50.25 4.95 -0.73
N LYS A 240 50.13 6.22 -0.34
CA LYS A 240 50.96 7.33 -0.83
C LYS A 240 51.54 8.09 0.35
N ASP A 241 51.52 9.40 0.32
CA ASP A 241 52.08 10.25 1.33
C ASP A 241 51.15 10.44 2.52
N ALA A 242 51.68 10.51 3.74
CA ALA A 242 51.01 11.01 4.93
C ALA A 242 51.69 12.30 5.38
N VAL A 243 50.93 13.34 5.60
CA VAL A 243 51.42 14.64 6.09
C VAL A 243 50.89 14.86 7.50
N PHE A 244 51.78 15.03 8.46
CA PHE A 244 51.45 15.35 9.86
C PHE A 244 51.83 16.79 10.08
N GLY A 245 50.89 17.62 10.60
CA GLY A 245 51.07 19.03 10.85
C GLY A 245 51.73 19.34 12.18
N ASP A 246 51.85 18.30 13.06
CA ASP A 246 52.44 18.37 14.38
C ASP A 246 53.19 17.04 14.67
N ASP A 247 53.27 16.59 15.91
CA ASP A 247 54.05 15.45 16.38
C ASP A 247 53.53 14.11 15.88
N VAL A 248 54.43 13.15 15.64
CA VAL A 248 54.14 11.72 15.55
C VAL A 248 54.63 11.02 16.82
N LYS A 249 53.69 10.44 17.59
CA LYS A 249 53.97 9.76 18.87
C LYS A 249 53.86 8.26 18.71
N LEU A 250 54.94 7.52 18.99
CA LEU A 250 54.99 6.07 19.05
C LEU A 250 55.06 5.66 20.52
N LEU A 251 53.93 5.18 21.09
CA LEU A 251 53.77 4.99 22.54
C LEU A 251 54.20 3.60 23.06
N SER A 252 54.48 2.63 22.20
CA SER A 252 54.91 1.30 22.62
C SER A 252 56.40 1.31 22.98
N ASP A 253 56.76 0.64 24.09
CA ASP A 253 58.18 0.44 24.50
C ASP A 253 59.00 -0.31 23.45
N SER A 254 58.39 -1.04 22.57
CA SER A 254 58.99 -1.79 21.45
C SER A 254 58.60 -1.21 20.09
N ALA A 255 58.24 0.09 20.01
CA ALA A 255 57.88 0.71 18.76
C ALA A 255 59.06 0.73 17.79
N VAL A 256 58.79 0.37 16.54
CA VAL A 256 59.81 0.36 15.48
C VAL A 256 59.36 1.30 14.37
N LEU A 257 60.20 2.24 13.99
CA LEU A 257 60.04 3.04 12.79
C LEU A 257 60.99 2.48 11.72
N SER A 258 60.41 1.82 10.71
CA SER A 258 61.16 1.22 9.61
C SER A 258 61.12 2.12 8.37
N PHE A 259 62.29 2.30 7.75
CA PHE A 259 62.42 3.06 6.50
C PHE A 259 62.96 2.12 5.42
N GLY A 260 62.21 2.03 4.27
CA GLY A 260 62.56 1.16 3.18
C GLY A 260 62.34 -0.33 3.46
N ALA A 261 62.22 -1.15 2.41
CA ALA A 261 62.08 -2.60 2.52
C ALA A 261 63.41 -3.30 2.77
N ASP A 262 64.50 -2.65 2.43
CA ASP A 262 65.91 -3.15 2.52
C ASP A 262 66.77 -2.41 3.51
N SER A 263 66.22 -1.51 4.33
CA SER A 263 66.89 -0.73 5.36
C SER A 263 68.00 0.23 4.88
N ASP A 264 67.93 0.68 3.62
CA ASP A 264 68.90 1.60 3.03
C ASP A 264 68.50 3.10 3.13
N THR A 265 67.43 3.40 3.85
CA THR A 265 66.93 4.75 4.01
C THR A 265 67.55 5.46 5.20
N THR A 266 68.01 6.66 5.01
CA THR A 266 68.59 7.51 6.06
C THR A 266 67.66 8.62 6.49
N LEU A 267 67.55 8.87 7.77
CA LEU A 267 67.03 10.10 8.35
C LEU A 267 68.09 11.20 8.19
N THR A 268 67.82 12.22 7.36
CA THR A 268 68.65 13.45 7.24
C THR A 268 67.95 14.64 7.86
#